data_516e6c34cef99eb6db7d4a812ae21535
#
_entry.id   516e6c34cef99eb6db7d4a812ae21535
#
_cell.length_a   1.000
_cell.length_b   1.000
_cell.length_c   1.000
_cell.angle_alpha   90.00
_cell.angle_beta   90.00
_cell.angle_gamma   90.00
#
_symmetry.space_group_name_H-M   'P 1'
#
loop_
_entity.id
_entity.type
_entity.pdbx_description
1 polymer ?
#
loop_
_entity_poly.entity_id
_entity_poly.type
_entity_poly.pdbx_seq_one_letter_code
_entity_poly.pdbx_strand_id
1 'polypeptide(L)'
;MDWKSFLSDTKKSFANLNKNIPETFNGFNHIGKEAKKDGELSEKTKEFIALGIAIATRCESCIGFHVASLVRLGATKGELGEALSMASYMGGGPSITYSAKALEAYEQFTAK
;
A
#
# COMPACT_ATOMS: atom_id res chain seq x y z
N MET A 1 -8.00 8.51 11.03
CA MET A 1 -6.51 8.54 11.03
C MET A 1 -6.05 9.59 10.04
N ASP A 2 -5.00 10.32 10.37
CA ASP A 2 -4.32 11.19 9.41
C ASP A 2 -3.26 10.37 8.69
N TRP A 3 -3.60 9.91 7.49
CA TRP A 3 -2.74 9.01 6.72
C TRP A 3 -1.42 9.65 6.29
N LYS A 4 -1.43 10.95 5.98
CA LYS A 4 -0.18 11.63 5.59
C LYS A 4 0.80 11.71 6.75
N SER A 5 0.31 12.08 7.93
CA SER A 5 1.15 12.11 9.14
C SER A 5 1.62 10.72 9.53
N PHE A 6 0.73 9.73 9.45
CA PHE A 6 1.08 8.33 9.76
C PHE A 6 2.22 7.83 8.86
N LEU A 7 2.13 8.07 7.55
CA LEU A 7 3.19 7.63 6.64
C LEU A 7 4.49 8.41 6.85
N SER A 8 4.39 9.70 7.15
CA SER A 8 5.58 10.51 7.46
C SER A 8 6.31 9.97 8.69
N ASP A 9 5.58 9.66 9.75
CA ASP A 9 6.16 9.09 10.97
C ASP A 9 6.74 7.71 10.72
N THR A 10 6.06 6.90 9.92
CA THR A 10 6.54 5.56 9.55
C THR A 10 7.85 5.63 8.78
N LYS A 11 7.99 6.59 7.85
CA LYS A 11 9.24 6.80 7.12
C LYS A 11 10.40 7.14 8.05
N LYS A 12 10.15 7.94 9.09
CA LYS A 12 11.18 8.24 10.10
C LYS A 12 11.61 6.99 10.85
N SER A 13 10.66 6.15 11.22
CA SER A 13 10.95 4.87 11.86
C SER A 13 11.75 3.94 10.94
N PHE A 14 11.41 3.91 9.66
CA PHE A 14 12.15 3.12 8.67
C PHE A 14 13.58 3.63 8.50
N ALA A 15 13.78 4.95 8.47
CA ALA A 15 15.13 5.53 8.38
C ALA A 15 15.98 5.11 9.59
N ASN A 16 15.38 5.09 10.77
CA ASN A 16 16.06 4.67 11.99
C ASN A 16 16.40 3.17 11.93
N LEU A 17 15.46 2.34 11.50
CA LEU A 17 15.71 0.90 11.33
C LEU A 17 16.81 0.66 10.29
N ASN A 18 16.82 1.43 9.20
CA ASN A 18 17.86 1.30 8.16
C ASN A 18 19.25 1.55 8.74
N LYS A 19 19.40 2.48 9.68
CA LYS A 19 20.69 2.71 10.36
C LYS A 19 21.10 1.51 11.19
N ASN A 20 20.15 0.77 11.75
CA ASN A 20 20.40 -0.37 12.62
C ASN A 20 20.73 -1.65 11.83
N ILE A 21 20.00 -1.89 10.72
CA ILE A 21 20.15 -3.11 9.90
C ILE A 21 20.28 -2.74 8.41
N PRO A 22 21.33 -1.98 8.02
CA PRO A 22 21.38 -1.39 6.68
C PRO A 22 21.34 -2.42 5.55
N GLU A 23 22.05 -3.52 5.70
CA GLU A 23 22.13 -4.51 4.63
C GLU A 23 20.81 -5.25 4.45
N THR A 24 20.16 -5.64 5.53
CA THR A 24 18.84 -6.30 5.49
C THR A 24 17.80 -5.35 4.91
N PHE A 25 17.78 -4.10 5.39
CA PHE A 25 16.81 -3.12 4.94
C PHE A 25 16.99 -2.82 3.44
N ASN A 26 18.23 -2.63 3.00
CA ASN A 26 18.53 -2.37 1.58
C ASN A 26 18.20 -3.59 0.71
N GLY A 27 18.45 -4.79 1.21
CA GLY A 27 18.08 -6.03 0.51
C GLY A 27 16.57 -6.13 0.30
N PHE A 28 15.79 -5.81 1.33
CA PHE A 28 14.34 -5.81 1.23
C PHE A 28 13.86 -4.75 0.23
N ASN A 29 14.42 -3.54 0.27
CA ASN A 29 14.08 -2.49 -0.68
C ASN A 29 14.41 -2.89 -2.11
N HIS A 30 15.51 -3.62 -2.30
CA HIS A 30 15.89 -4.13 -3.63
C HIS A 30 14.86 -5.13 -4.16
N ILE A 31 14.37 -6.03 -3.30
CA ILE A 31 13.29 -6.97 -3.68
C ILE A 31 12.06 -6.18 -4.17
N GLY A 32 11.65 -5.17 -3.42
CA GLY A 32 10.51 -4.34 -3.79
C GLY A 32 10.71 -3.63 -5.12
N LYS A 33 11.89 -3.06 -5.33
CA LYS A 33 12.21 -2.35 -6.56
C LYS A 33 12.13 -3.27 -7.79
N GLU A 34 12.68 -4.48 -7.67
CA GLU A 34 12.64 -5.44 -8.77
C GLU A 34 11.23 -5.96 -9.01
N ALA A 35 10.48 -6.24 -7.93
CA ALA A 35 9.12 -6.78 -8.05
C ALA A 35 8.16 -5.78 -8.71
N LYS A 36 8.37 -4.48 -8.50
CA LYS A 36 7.44 -3.43 -8.99
C LYS A 36 7.66 -3.03 -10.44
N LYS A 37 8.76 -3.44 -11.06
CA LYS A 37 9.06 -3.02 -12.44
C LYS A 37 7.94 -3.40 -13.39
N ASP A 38 7.63 -2.51 -14.34
CA ASP A 38 6.72 -2.86 -15.43
C ASP A 38 7.26 -4.07 -16.17
N GLY A 39 6.36 -4.99 -16.50
CA GLY A 39 6.68 -6.19 -17.24
C GLY A 39 5.41 -6.67 -17.92
N GLU A 40 5.14 -7.97 -17.87
CA GLU A 40 3.87 -8.51 -18.37
C GLU A 40 2.69 -7.89 -17.63
N LEU A 41 2.88 -7.55 -16.35
CA LEU A 41 1.91 -6.78 -15.57
C LEU A 41 2.47 -5.37 -15.37
N SER A 42 1.60 -4.37 -15.46
CA SER A 42 1.99 -2.98 -15.19
C SER A 42 2.29 -2.77 -13.71
N GLU A 43 3.04 -1.72 -13.40
CA GLU A 43 3.29 -1.34 -12.01
C GLU A 43 1.97 -1.11 -11.27
N LYS A 44 1.00 -0.46 -11.92
CA LYS A 44 -0.32 -0.22 -11.31
C LYS A 44 -1.02 -1.52 -10.93
N THR A 45 -1.03 -2.50 -11.81
CA THR A 45 -1.59 -3.82 -11.52
C THR A 45 -0.88 -4.48 -10.34
N LYS A 46 0.45 -4.41 -10.32
CA LYS A 46 1.24 -4.97 -9.22
C LYS A 46 0.95 -4.28 -7.89
N GLU A 47 0.72 -2.96 -7.91
CA GLU A 47 0.35 -2.23 -6.69
C GLU A 47 -1.04 -2.64 -6.19
N PHE A 48 -1.98 -2.97 -7.08
CA PHE A 48 -3.27 -3.53 -6.65
C PHE A 48 -3.10 -4.89 -6.00
N ILE A 49 -2.23 -5.75 -6.55
CA ILE A 49 -1.93 -7.05 -5.95
C ILE A 49 -1.34 -6.84 -4.55
N ALA A 50 -0.37 -5.94 -4.43
CA ALA A 50 0.27 -5.63 -3.15
C ALA A 50 -0.75 -5.09 -2.13
N LEU A 51 -1.67 -4.22 -2.57
CA LEU A 51 -2.72 -3.71 -1.69
C LEU A 51 -3.62 -4.82 -1.17
N GLY A 52 -4.01 -5.76 -2.03
CA GLY A 52 -4.83 -6.91 -1.60
C GLY A 52 -4.14 -7.72 -0.52
N ILE A 53 -2.85 -7.97 -0.67
CA ILE A 53 -2.05 -8.69 0.32
C ILE A 53 -1.91 -7.87 1.60
N ALA A 54 -1.67 -6.57 1.48
CA ALA A 54 -1.55 -5.67 2.64
C ALA A 54 -2.83 -5.67 3.49
N ILE A 55 -3.99 -5.68 2.83
CA ILE A 55 -5.29 -5.75 3.51
C ILE A 55 -5.43 -7.10 4.22
N ALA A 56 -5.11 -8.20 3.55
CA ALA A 56 -5.20 -9.55 4.11
C ALA A 56 -4.26 -9.75 5.30
N THR A 57 -3.06 -9.15 5.25
CA THR A 57 -2.09 -9.24 6.34
C THR A 57 -2.27 -8.14 7.39
N ARG A 58 -3.23 -7.25 7.22
CA ARG A 58 -3.59 -6.19 8.17
C ARG A 58 -2.41 -5.26 8.46
N CYS A 59 -1.67 -4.90 7.42
CA CYS A 59 -0.51 -4.02 7.55
C CYS A 59 -0.91 -2.59 7.19
N GLU A 60 -1.18 -1.75 8.19
CA GLU A 60 -1.64 -0.38 7.95
C GLU A 60 -0.63 0.45 7.14
N SER A 61 0.64 0.37 7.48
CA SER A 61 1.65 1.11 6.73
C SER A 61 1.76 0.63 5.28
N CYS A 62 1.68 -0.67 5.06
CA CYS A 62 1.66 -1.22 3.70
C CYS A 62 0.48 -0.67 2.92
N ILE A 63 -0.72 -0.70 3.53
CA ILE A 63 -1.93 -0.15 2.90
C ILE A 63 -1.69 1.30 2.50
N GLY A 64 -1.21 2.13 3.42
CA GLY A 64 -0.98 3.54 3.15
C GLY A 64 0.01 3.78 2.02
N PHE A 65 1.15 3.08 2.03
CA PHE A 65 2.17 3.25 0.99
C PHE A 65 1.68 2.75 -0.37
N HIS A 66 0.98 1.62 -0.42
CA HIS A 66 0.47 1.10 -1.70
C HIS A 66 -0.68 1.96 -2.25
N VAL A 67 -1.55 2.49 -1.39
CA VAL A 67 -2.59 3.43 -1.83
C VAL A 67 -1.94 4.72 -2.36
N ALA A 68 -0.90 5.24 -1.70
CA ALA A 68 -0.17 6.41 -2.18
C ALA A 68 0.44 6.15 -3.56
N SER A 69 1.03 4.97 -3.76
CA SER A 69 1.57 4.57 -5.07
C SER A 69 0.47 4.49 -6.13
N LEU A 70 -0.68 3.94 -5.79
CA LEU A 70 -1.81 3.85 -6.72
C LEU A 70 -2.33 5.23 -7.11
N VAL A 71 -2.39 6.17 -6.17
CA VAL A 71 -2.74 7.57 -6.48
C VAL A 71 -1.73 8.16 -7.46
N ARG A 72 -0.44 7.98 -7.22
CA ARG A 72 0.63 8.44 -8.11
C ARG A 72 0.48 7.84 -9.50
N LEU A 73 0.07 6.60 -9.60
CA LEU A 73 -0.08 5.87 -10.87
C LEU A 73 -1.42 6.12 -11.55
N GLY A 74 -2.25 7.00 -11.00
CA GLY A 74 -3.50 7.41 -11.60
C GLY A 74 -4.67 6.44 -11.42
N ALA A 75 -4.61 5.57 -10.42
CA ALA A 75 -5.71 4.66 -10.13
C ALA A 75 -6.97 5.45 -9.76
N THR A 76 -8.09 5.08 -10.36
CA THR A 76 -9.37 5.73 -10.08
C THR A 76 -10.01 5.13 -8.83
N LYS A 77 -10.94 5.88 -8.26
CA LYS A 77 -11.72 5.40 -7.11
C LYS A 77 -12.51 4.13 -7.47
N GLY A 78 -12.99 4.06 -8.72
CA GLY A 78 -13.70 2.88 -9.22
C GLY A 78 -12.79 1.65 -9.29
N GLU A 79 -11.59 1.82 -9.81
CA GLU A 79 -10.60 0.72 -9.86
C GLU A 79 -10.26 0.25 -8.44
N LEU A 80 -10.03 1.19 -7.54
CA LEU A 80 -9.76 0.87 -6.14
C LEU A 80 -10.92 0.07 -5.54
N GLY A 81 -12.16 0.52 -5.75
CA GLY A 81 -13.35 -0.16 -5.23
C GLY A 81 -13.44 -1.61 -5.69
N GLU A 82 -13.12 -1.88 -6.95
CA GLU A 82 -13.14 -3.25 -7.46
C GLU A 82 -12.06 -4.11 -6.81
N ALA A 83 -10.87 -3.56 -6.60
CA ALA A 83 -9.79 -4.27 -5.90
C ALA A 83 -10.18 -4.56 -4.44
N LEU A 84 -10.81 -3.58 -3.76
CA LEU A 84 -11.28 -3.75 -2.39
C LEU A 84 -12.41 -4.78 -2.30
N SER A 85 -13.24 -4.87 -3.33
CA SER A 85 -14.28 -5.90 -3.41
C SER A 85 -13.68 -7.30 -3.42
N MET A 86 -12.62 -7.51 -4.20
CA MET A 86 -11.93 -8.80 -4.25
C MET A 86 -11.24 -9.11 -2.92
N ALA A 87 -10.59 -8.13 -2.31
CA ALA A 87 -9.95 -8.31 -1.00
C ALA A 87 -10.99 -8.68 0.07
N SER A 88 -12.15 -8.03 0.04
CA SER A 88 -13.24 -8.30 0.98
C SER A 88 -13.82 -9.70 0.78
N TYR A 89 -14.03 -10.09 -0.47
CA TYR A 89 -14.53 -11.42 -0.81
C TYR A 89 -13.60 -12.52 -0.27
N MET A 90 -12.31 -12.37 -0.47
CA MET A 90 -11.33 -13.38 -0.08
C MET A 90 -11.04 -13.39 1.42
N GLY A 91 -11.07 -12.23 2.07
CA GLY A 91 -10.63 -12.10 3.47
C GLY A 91 -11.75 -11.98 4.50
N GLY A 92 -12.98 -11.72 4.08
CA GLY A 92 -14.12 -11.62 4.99
C GLY A 92 -14.13 -10.34 5.82
N GLY A 93 -14.78 -10.38 6.99
CA GLY A 93 -15.00 -9.22 7.86
C GLY A 93 -13.77 -8.37 8.16
N PRO A 94 -12.64 -8.97 8.59
CA PRO A 94 -11.43 -8.16 8.83
C PRO A 94 -10.96 -7.41 7.59
N SER A 95 -11.07 -8.02 6.41
CA SER A 95 -10.67 -7.36 5.15
C SER A 95 -11.63 -6.25 4.76
N ILE A 96 -12.91 -6.35 5.12
CA ILE A 96 -13.83 -5.22 4.93
C ILE A 96 -13.40 -4.03 5.78
N THR A 97 -13.03 -4.26 7.03
CA THR A 97 -12.52 -3.20 7.91
C THR A 97 -11.29 -2.53 7.33
N TYR A 98 -10.31 -3.32 6.89
CA TYR A 98 -9.07 -2.76 6.33
C TYR A 98 -9.27 -2.18 4.93
N SER A 99 -10.25 -2.66 4.17
CA SER A 99 -10.64 -2.02 2.90
C SER A 99 -11.22 -0.63 3.14
N ALA A 100 -12.00 -0.44 4.21
CA ALA A 100 -12.49 0.88 4.59
C ALA A 100 -11.34 1.83 4.90
N LYS A 101 -10.29 1.34 5.55
CA LYS A 101 -9.07 2.13 5.82
C LYS A 101 -8.36 2.52 4.52
N ALA A 102 -8.29 1.61 3.57
CA ALA A 102 -7.67 1.89 2.26
C ALA A 102 -8.43 2.98 1.51
N LEU A 103 -9.75 2.93 1.53
CA LEU A 103 -10.58 3.97 0.89
C LEU A 103 -10.37 5.32 1.57
N GLU A 104 -10.32 5.34 2.90
CA GLU A 104 -10.04 6.57 3.66
C GLU A 104 -8.69 7.16 3.26
N ALA A 105 -7.65 6.33 3.16
CA ALA A 105 -6.33 6.77 2.74
C ALA A 105 -6.37 7.37 1.33
N TYR A 106 -7.04 6.70 0.40
CA TYR A 106 -7.20 7.19 -0.97
C TYR A 106 -7.86 8.57 -0.99
N GLU A 107 -8.93 8.74 -0.24
CA GLU A 107 -9.64 10.02 -0.20
C GLU A 107 -8.77 11.12 0.37
N GLN A 108 -7.99 10.83 1.40
CA GLN A 108 -7.05 11.82 1.97
C GLN A 108 -5.92 12.16 1.00
N PHE A 109 -5.36 11.19 0.29
CA PHE A 109 -4.26 11.43 -0.65
C PHE A 109 -4.72 12.16 -1.91
N THR A 110 -5.99 12.08 -2.27
CA THR A 110 -6.55 12.76 -3.43
C THR A 110 -7.27 14.05 -3.10
N ALA A 111 -7.41 14.40 -1.83
CA ALA A 111 -8.06 15.63 -1.39
C ALA A 111 -7.24 16.86 -1.84
N LYS A 112 -7.95 17.89 -2.27
CA LYS A 112 -7.35 19.15 -2.70
C LYS A 112 -7.34 20.19 -1.59
#